data_cb5db17c0dc64db53351cf2357b48f29
#
_entry.id   cb5db17c0dc64db53351cf2357b48f29
#
_cell.length_a   1.000
_cell.length_b   1.000
_cell.length_c   1.000
_cell.angle_alpha   90.00
_cell.angle_beta   90.00
_cell.angle_gamma   90.00
#
_symmetry.space_group_name_H-M   'P 1'
#
loop_
_entity.id
_entity.type
_entity.pdbx_description
1 polymer ?
#
loop_
_entity_poly.entity_id
_entity_poly.type
_entity_poly.pdbx_seq_one_letter_code
_entity_poly.pdbx_strand_id
1 'polypeptide(L)'
;MNDDSLSDARRAMSRGDVLIAYDLAHSALERDPDDLVARWLVAFSLARSGSPEQALIEVAELRRRLTASETATPQLREDADALVARLAKDAALACSGPERTTLAREAAQLYEAVANQYNRSYSCVNAASLWLIAGDESRARRLAERTLDLRTIQEQDEYWRLATEAEAAIVLDDADRARAALRAASTIEPVDFGARASTRRQLRVVCAARGLPPDIPDILNLPSVLHYCGHLIQDDVRALDDVAAEVTQFLDERAVGFAYGSLASGADIIIAELLLDRGVEVQVVLPFGLAEFEAVSVAPAGAEWQVRFHHCLERATSVTYASDSAYAGDDELFTYNSRIAMGHAINRAIYLDAEVEQLAVWDGQPARGAAGTARDVEVWRRSGHATHVIPIAPRPPKAPSPASESAREIDAILFTDLQGFSGLRDEHFPVYVREVLGALARVLDRHRDALLGYNSWGDAILAVFADVTSAARCALDMQQAIGRIDTTDTELPLDLAMRIGAHVGPVLHLREPFKDELVYWGRELTRAARIEPRTPVGEVYVTNAFAALLALEPGCGIRCEYVGQVTTAKDFETIPMYRLRYA
;
A
#
# COMPACT_ATOMS: atom_id res chain seq x y z
N MET A 1 2.57 -7.98 -29.30
CA MET A 1 2.82 -8.36 -27.89
C MET A 1 3.18 -7.19 -26.97
N ASN A 2 3.91 -6.14 -27.41
CA ASN A 2 4.16 -4.95 -26.56
C ASN A 2 2.90 -4.11 -26.30
N ASP A 3 2.00 -4.02 -27.26
CA ASP A 3 0.79 -3.20 -27.18
C ASP A 3 -0.24 -3.75 -26.15
N ASP A 4 -0.31 -5.06 -25.97
CA ASP A 4 -1.20 -5.71 -24.99
C ASP A 4 -0.80 -5.41 -23.54
N SER A 5 0.49 -5.48 -23.19
CA SER A 5 0.94 -5.26 -21.80
C SER A 5 0.81 -3.80 -21.35
N LEU A 6 1.00 -2.82 -22.26
CA LEU A 6 0.77 -1.40 -21.95
C LEU A 6 -0.74 -1.08 -21.86
N SER A 7 -1.57 -1.76 -22.65
CA SER A 7 -3.03 -1.69 -22.53
C SER A 7 -3.49 -2.20 -21.17
N ASP A 8 -2.94 -3.33 -20.70
CA ASP A 8 -3.25 -3.89 -19.39
C ASP A 8 -2.74 -2.99 -18.24
N ALA A 9 -1.57 -2.38 -18.37
CA ALA A 9 -1.07 -1.42 -17.41
C ALA A 9 -2.01 -0.18 -17.29
N ARG A 10 -2.50 0.35 -18.41
CA ARG A 10 -3.49 1.44 -18.41
C ARG A 10 -4.82 1.01 -17.79
N ARG A 11 -5.27 -0.21 -18.07
CA ARG A 11 -6.50 -0.78 -17.48
C ARG A 11 -6.35 -0.95 -15.95
N ALA A 12 -5.21 -1.45 -15.48
CA ALA A 12 -4.91 -1.51 -14.05
C ALA A 12 -4.92 -0.11 -13.41
N MET A 13 -4.33 0.89 -14.09
CA MET A 13 -4.34 2.28 -13.63
C MET A 13 -5.76 2.85 -13.50
N SER A 14 -6.64 2.60 -14.47
CA SER A 14 -8.04 3.06 -14.43
C SER A 14 -8.85 2.38 -13.31
N ARG A 15 -8.53 1.15 -12.97
CA ARG A 15 -9.12 0.45 -11.81
C ARG A 15 -8.54 0.91 -10.46
N GLY A 16 -7.51 1.77 -10.50
CA GLY A 16 -6.77 2.21 -9.31
C GLY A 16 -5.76 1.18 -8.78
N ASP A 17 -5.43 0.14 -9.57
CA ASP A 17 -4.42 -0.88 -9.26
C ASP A 17 -3.02 -0.37 -9.62
N VAL A 18 -2.60 0.70 -8.98
CA VAL A 18 -1.37 1.43 -9.33
C VAL A 18 -0.10 0.57 -9.23
N LEU A 19 -0.08 -0.42 -8.35
CA LEU A 19 1.06 -1.34 -8.17
C LEU A 19 1.13 -2.33 -9.33
N ILE A 20 0.00 -2.92 -9.73
CA ILE A 20 -0.10 -3.80 -10.89
C ILE A 20 0.25 -3.03 -12.17
N ALA A 21 -0.21 -1.78 -12.29
CA ALA A 21 0.13 -0.93 -13.42
C ALA A 21 1.65 -0.68 -13.51
N TYR A 22 2.30 -0.46 -12.37
CA TYR A 22 3.76 -0.33 -12.30
C TYR A 22 4.45 -1.61 -12.78
N ASP A 23 4.09 -2.79 -12.22
CA ASP A 23 4.72 -4.05 -12.53
C ASP A 23 4.62 -4.41 -14.03
N LEU A 24 3.44 -4.20 -14.62
CA LEU A 24 3.21 -4.43 -16.05
C LEU A 24 4.02 -3.47 -16.93
N ALA A 25 4.06 -2.18 -16.58
CA ALA A 25 4.83 -1.18 -17.30
C ALA A 25 6.34 -1.41 -17.15
N HIS A 26 6.80 -1.77 -15.95
CA HIS A 26 8.21 -2.09 -15.67
C HIS A 26 8.67 -3.33 -16.45
N SER A 27 7.86 -4.40 -16.47
CA SER A 27 8.15 -5.59 -17.26
C SER A 27 8.18 -5.32 -18.78
N ALA A 28 7.38 -4.35 -19.26
CA ALA A 28 7.49 -3.90 -20.65
C ALA A 28 8.80 -3.15 -20.89
N LEU A 29 9.20 -2.29 -19.96
CA LEU A 29 10.44 -1.52 -20.03
C LEU A 29 11.70 -2.39 -19.92
N GLU A 30 11.67 -3.48 -19.14
CA GLU A 30 12.77 -4.46 -19.10
C GLU A 30 12.97 -5.17 -20.45
N ARG A 31 11.88 -5.44 -21.18
CA ARG A 31 11.93 -6.05 -22.53
C ARG A 31 12.39 -5.07 -23.60
N ASP A 32 11.98 -3.81 -23.48
CA ASP A 32 12.37 -2.73 -24.39
C ASP A 32 12.73 -1.48 -23.57
N PRO A 33 14.02 -1.31 -23.21
CA PRO A 33 14.50 -0.16 -22.44
C PRO A 33 14.34 1.20 -23.12
N ASP A 34 14.04 1.22 -24.41
CA ASP A 34 13.84 2.43 -25.19
C ASP A 34 12.35 2.80 -25.37
N ASP A 35 11.43 1.98 -24.86
CA ASP A 35 10.00 2.31 -24.87
C ASP A 35 9.68 3.48 -23.94
N LEU A 36 9.49 4.65 -24.55
CA LEU A 36 9.22 5.91 -23.84
C LEU A 36 7.84 5.93 -23.16
N VAL A 37 6.86 5.19 -23.70
CA VAL A 37 5.52 5.11 -23.13
C VAL A 37 5.52 4.21 -21.89
N ALA A 38 6.21 3.07 -21.96
CA ALA A 38 6.42 2.21 -20.80
C ALA A 38 7.13 2.96 -19.67
N ARG A 39 8.19 3.73 -19.98
CA ARG A 39 8.91 4.53 -18.98
C ARG A 39 8.04 5.63 -18.36
N TRP A 40 7.19 6.27 -19.16
CA TRP A 40 6.23 7.24 -18.65
C TRP A 40 5.23 6.56 -17.67
N LEU A 41 4.68 5.39 -18.04
CA LEU A 41 3.77 4.64 -17.17
C LEU A 41 4.44 4.20 -15.86
N VAL A 42 5.71 3.79 -15.90
CA VAL A 42 6.51 3.49 -14.71
C VAL A 42 6.61 4.72 -13.80
N ALA A 43 7.07 5.86 -14.34
CA ALA A 43 7.20 7.08 -13.57
C ALA A 43 5.85 7.58 -12.99
N PHE A 44 4.79 7.49 -13.79
CA PHE A 44 3.45 7.89 -13.38
C PHE A 44 2.87 6.98 -12.29
N SER A 45 3.07 5.66 -12.40
CA SER A 45 2.65 4.69 -11.37
C SER A 45 3.39 4.92 -10.06
N LEU A 46 4.71 5.18 -10.09
CA LEU A 46 5.51 5.53 -8.92
C LEU A 46 5.01 6.81 -8.24
N ALA A 47 4.70 7.85 -9.03
CA ALA A 47 4.12 9.07 -8.49
C ALA A 47 2.79 8.82 -7.79
N ARG A 48 1.94 7.92 -8.33
CA ARG A 48 0.64 7.59 -7.75
C ARG A 48 0.71 6.63 -6.57
N SER A 49 1.73 5.79 -6.50
CA SER A 49 1.94 4.86 -5.38
C SER A 49 2.62 5.50 -4.17
N GLY A 50 3.00 6.79 -4.25
CA GLY A 50 3.65 7.50 -3.16
C GLY A 50 5.18 7.34 -3.12
N SER A 51 5.81 7.06 -4.26
CA SER A 51 7.27 6.91 -4.42
C SER A 51 7.86 8.09 -5.23
N PRO A 52 7.79 9.34 -4.73
CA PRO A 52 8.11 10.53 -5.52
C PRO A 52 9.58 10.62 -5.93
N GLU A 53 10.51 10.17 -5.10
CA GLU A 53 11.94 10.21 -5.40
C GLU A 53 12.29 9.32 -6.61
N GLN A 54 11.74 8.10 -6.65
CA GLN A 54 11.95 7.19 -7.77
C GLN A 54 11.23 7.69 -9.03
N ALA A 55 10.02 8.25 -8.87
CA ALA A 55 9.30 8.86 -9.97
C ALA A 55 10.12 10.03 -10.60
N LEU A 56 10.80 10.84 -9.79
CA LEU A 56 11.70 11.90 -10.27
C LEU A 56 12.89 11.35 -11.06
N ILE A 57 13.49 10.26 -10.64
CA ILE A 57 14.59 9.59 -11.36
C ILE A 57 14.10 9.13 -12.74
N GLU A 58 12.98 8.42 -12.78
CA GLU A 58 12.42 7.88 -14.03
C GLU A 58 11.96 8.98 -14.99
N VAL A 59 11.32 10.04 -14.49
CA VAL A 59 10.89 11.14 -15.36
C VAL A 59 12.07 11.97 -15.85
N ALA A 60 13.16 12.12 -15.08
CA ALA A 60 14.37 12.79 -15.54
C ALA A 60 15.03 12.02 -16.70
N GLU A 61 15.12 10.69 -16.59
CA GLU A 61 15.62 9.84 -17.65
C GLU A 61 14.69 9.86 -18.89
N LEU A 62 13.38 9.83 -18.68
CA LEU A 62 12.40 9.99 -19.76
C LEU A 62 12.62 11.30 -20.52
N ARG A 63 12.74 12.44 -19.83
CA ARG A 63 12.97 13.74 -20.45
C ARG A 63 14.29 13.80 -21.22
N ARG A 64 15.35 13.21 -20.70
CA ARG A 64 16.64 13.09 -21.39
C ARG A 64 16.49 12.34 -22.72
N ARG A 65 15.79 11.22 -22.73
CA ARG A 65 15.53 10.41 -23.94
C ARG A 65 14.60 11.11 -24.91
N LEU A 66 13.55 11.78 -24.42
CA LEU A 66 12.63 12.58 -25.23
C LEU A 66 13.35 13.70 -25.98
N THR A 67 14.36 14.31 -25.37
CA THR A 67 15.16 15.37 -26.02
C THR A 67 15.96 14.81 -27.21
N ALA A 68 16.43 13.57 -27.13
CA ALA A 68 17.18 12.90 -28.19
C ALA A 68 16.28 12.21 -29.24
N SER A 69 14.98 12.08 -29.00
CA SER A 69 14.05 11.37 -29.89
C SER A 69 13.40 12.32 -30.90
N GLU A 70 13.48 12.00 -32.17
CA GLU A 70 12.76 12.71 -33.25
C GLU A 70 11.32 12.21 -33.43
N THR A 71 11.00 11.02 -32.93
CA THR A 71 9.69 10.34 -33.12
C THR A 71 8.73 10.52 -31.96
N ALA A 72 9.17 11.07 -30.84
CA ALA A 72 8.34 11.28 -29.67
C ALA A 72 7.21 12.28 -29.94
N THR A 73 5.98 11.91 -29.57
CA THR A 73 4.80 12.73 -29.78
C THR A 73 4.83 13.98 -28.90
N PRO A 74 4.23 15.12 -29.34
CA PRO A 74 4.08 16.31 -28.51
C PRO A 74 3.35 16.02 -27.19
N GLN A 75 2.36 15.09 -27.21
CA GLN A 75 1.62 14.68 -26.02
C GLN A 75 2.54 14.04 -24.98
N LEU A 76 3.40 13.09 -25.35
CA LEU A 76 4.31 12.43 -24.40
C LEU A 76 5.35 13.40 -23.79
N ARG A 77 5.74 14.43 -24.55
CA ARG A 77 6.62 15.50 -24.03
C ARG A 77 5.91 16.35 -22.98
N GLU A 78 4.66 16.73 -23.26
CA GLU A 78 3.81 17.44 -22.29
C GLU A 78 3.58 16.59 -21.04
N ASP A 79 3.22 15.31 -21.20
CA ASP A 79 2.96 14.38 -20.10
C ASP A 79 4.18 14.24 -19.17
N ALA A 80 5.39 14.18 -19.74
CA ALA A 80 6.63 14.14 -18.98
C ALA A 80 6.90 15.45 -18.20
N ASP A 81 6.70 16.60 -18.82
CA ASP A 81 6.89 17.90 -18.17
C ASP A 81 5.81 18.15 -17.10
N ALA A 82 4.56 17.77 -17.39
CA ALA A 82 3.46 17.85 -16.44
C ALA A 82 3.65 16.91 -15.23
N LEU A 83 4.31 15.75 -15.41
CA LEU A 83 4.61 14.84 -14.31
C LEU A 83 5.63 15.44 -13.33
N VAL A 84 6.63 16.18 -13.81
CA VAL A 84 7.55 16.93 -12.93
C VAL A 84 6.78 17.96 -12.10
N ALA A 85 5.89 18.74 -12.75
CA ALA A 85 5.06 19.72 -12.06
C ALA A 85 4.10 19.06 -11.04
N ARG A 86 3.58 17.86 -11.36
CA ARG A 86 2.76 17.05 -10.44
C ARG A 86 3.53 16.63 -9.21
N LEU A 87 4.75 16.13 -9.34
CA LEU A 87 5.58 15.73 -8.20
C LEU A 87 5.86 16.92 -7.27
N ALA A 88 6.14 18.10 -7.83
CA ALA A 88 6.26 19.33 -7.06
C ALA A 88 4.95 19.72 -6.36
N LYS A 89 3.79 19.55 -7.02
CA LYS A 89 2.46 19.73 -6.42
C LYS A 89 2.23 18.78 -5.24
N ASP A 90 2.50 17.50 -5.45
CA ASP A 90 2.27 16.47 -4.41
C ASP A 90 3.15 16.77 -3.16
N ALA A 91 4.39 17.23 -3.34
CA ALA A 91 5.25 17.71 -2.26
C ALA A 91 4.66 18.94 -1.54
N ALA A 92 4.13 19.92 -2.28
CA ALA A 92 3.47 21.08 -1.70
C ALA A 92 2.23 20.71 -0.88
N LEU A 93 1.44 19.75 -1.35
CA LEU A 93 0.21 19.29 -0.67
C LEU A 93 0.49 18.44 0.57
N ALA A 94 1.65 17.80 0.65
CA ALA A 94 2.10 17.07 1.84
C ALA A 94 2.51 18.00 3.00
N CYS A 95 2.86 19.27 2.71
CA CYS A 95 3.25 20.26 3.71
C CYS A 95 2.05 21.06 4.23
N SER A 96 2.27 21.90 5.26
CA SER A 96 1.29 22.81 5.84
C SER A 96 1.87 24.19 6.09
N GLY A 97 1.00 25.19 6.34
CA GLY A 97 1.45 26.56 6.68
C GLY A 97 2.27 27.26 5.60
N PRO A 98 3.27 28.07 5.99
CA PRO A 98 4.06 28.89 5.06
C PRO A 98 4.86 28.07 4.03
N GLU A 99 5.32 26.88 4.43
CA GLU A 99 6.05 25.96 3.56
C GLU A 99 5.17 25.52 2.39
N ARG A 100 3.94 25.08 2.67
CA ARG A 100 2.96 24.75 1.64
C ARG A 100 2.76 25.88 0.63
N THR A 101 2.64 27.13 1.11
CA THR A 101 2.45 28.30 0.25
C THR A 101 3.65 28.50 -0.69
N THR A 102 4.86 28.29 -0.21
CA THR A 102 6.09 28.44 -0.99
C THR A 102 6.18 27.35 -2.06
N LEU A 103 6.04 26.09 -1.67
CA LEU A 103 6.09 24.95 -2.59
C LEU A 103 4.93 24.97 -3.61
N ALA A 104 3.73 25.40 -3.21
CA ALA A 104 2.61 25.58 -4.13
C ALA A 104 2.90 26.63 -5.20
N ARG A 105 3.61 27.72 -4.85
CA ARG A 105 4.04 28.73 -5.81
C ARG A 105 5.04 28.18 -6.82
N GLU A 106 5.99 27.39 -6.36
CA GLU A 106 6.99 26.74 -7.24
C GLU A 106 6.30 25.74 -8.19
N ALA A 107 5.43 24.90 -7.68
CA ALA A 107 4.66 23.97 -8.50
C ALA A 107 3.72 24.69 -9.50
N ALA A 108 3.10 25.80 -9.08
CA ALA A 108 2.28 26.64 -9.96
C ALA A 108 3.09 27.21 -11.14
N GLN A 109 4.32 27.66 -10.89
CA GLN A 109 5.22 28.15 -11.94
C GLN A 109 5.59 27.06 -12.94
N LEU A 110 5.85 25.84 -12.46
CA LEU A 110 6.13 24.70 -13.33
C LEU A 110 4.94 24.37 -14.23
N TYR A 111 3.74 24.25 -13.66
CA TYR A 111 2.52 23.99 -14.46
C TYR A 111 2.18 25.16 -15.41
N GLU A 112 2.38 26.40 -15.00
CA GLU A 112 2.16 27.57 -15.87
C GLU A 112 3.14 27.59 -17.04
N ALA A 113 4.39 27.18 -16.83
CA ALA A 113 5.37 27.03 -17.92
C ALA A 113 4.92 25.95 -18.90
N VAL A 114 4.49 24.79 -18.43
CA VAL A 114 3.93 23.71 -19.28
C VAL A 114 2.68 24.19 -20.03
N ALA A 115 1.75 24.87 -19.34
CA ALA A 115 0.53 25.43 -19.93
C ALA A 115 0.83 26.44 -21.04
N ASN A 116 1.88 27.25 -20.88
CA ASN A 116 2.31 28.24 -21.90
C ASN A 116 2.99 27.58 -23.08
N GLN A 117 3.79 26.54 -22.84
CA GLN A 117 4.53 25.85 -23.91
C GLN A 117 3.61 25.02 -24.80
N TYR A 118 2.68 24.28 -24.21
CA TYR A 118 1.84 23.32 -24.92
C TYR A 118 0.39 23.81 -25.15
N ASN A 119 0.01 24.90 -24.48
CA ASN A 119 -1.33 25.53 -24.55
C ASN A 119 -2.48 24.57 -24.22
N ARG A 120 -2.37 23.78 -23.14
CA ARG A 120 -3.31 22.72 -22.75
C ARG A 120 -4.08 23.06 -21.47
N SER A 121 -5.34 22.62 -21.43
CA SER A 121 -6.28 22.86 -20.33
C SER A 121 -5.85 22.21 -19.03
N TYR A 122 -5.33 20.98 -19.06
CA TYR A 122 -4.88 20.23 -17.88
C TYR A 122 -3.80 20.96 -17.09
N SER A 123 -2.73 21.38 -17.76
CA SER A 123 -1.63 22.12 -17.10
C SER A 123 -2.10 23.51 -16.63
N CYS A 124 -3.02 24.13 -17.38
CA CYS A 124 -3.57 25.44 -17.05
C CYS A 124 -4.41 25.41 -15.76
N VAL A 125 -5.31 24.42 -15.59
CA VAL A 125 -6.15 24.31 -14.39
C VAL A 125 -5.35 23.97 -13.15
N ASN A 126 -4.34 23.07 -13.25
CA ASN A 126 -3.45 22.78 -12.15
C ASN A 126 -2.65 24.02 -11.70
N ALA A 127 -2.16 24.84 -12.65
CA ALA A 127 -1.53 26.11 -12.34
C ALA A 127 -2.51 27.07 -11.63
N ALA A 128 -3.76 27.17 -12.10
CA ALA A 128 -4.79 27.99 -11.47
C ALA A 128 -5.05 27.61 -10.01
N SER A 129 -5.25 26.32 -9.75
CA SER A 129 -5.48 25.78 -8.42
C SER A 129 -4.29 26.01 -7.47
N LEU A 130 -3.07 25.83 -7.97
CA LEU A 130 -1.86 26.06 -7.16
C LEU A 130 -1.61 27.55 -6.88
N TRP A 131 -1.89 28.45 -7.84
CA TRP A 131 -1.83 29.89 -7.57
C TRP A 131 -2.88 30.32 -6.52
N LEU A 132 -4.07 29.71 -6.52
CA LEU A 132 -5.05 29.92 -5.46
C LEU A 132 -4.50 29.52 -4.10
N ILE A 133 -3.91 28.32 -3.99
CA ILE A 133 -3.28 27.79 -2.76
C ILE A 133 -2.09 28.68 -2.34
N ALA A 134 -1.34 29.22 -3.30
CA ALA A 134 -0.24 30.15 -3.04
C ALA A 134 -0.67 31.58 -2.70
N GLY A 135 -1.99 31.88 -2.72
CA GLY A 135 -2.56 33.18 -2.38
C GLY A 135 -2.54 34.25 -3.50
N ASP A 136 -2.21 33.88 -4.75
CA ASP A 136 -2.30 34.78 -5.91
C ASP A 136 -3.62 34.59 -6.65
N GLU A 137 -4.66 35.20 -6.13
CA GLU A 137 -6.02 35.08 -6.67
C GLU A 137 -6.16 35.66 -8.08
N SER A 138 -5.40 36.69 -8.42
CA SER A 138 -5.45 37.30 -9.74
C SER A 138 -4.92 36.36 -10.84
N ARG A 139 -3.81 35.66 -10.57
CA ARG A 139 -3.29 34.64 -11.48
C ARG A 139 -4.18 33.42 -11.56
N ALA A 140 -4.67 32.95 -10.40
CA ALA A 140 -5.59 31.82 -10.32
C ALA A 140 -6.82 32.04 -11.19
N ARG A 141 -7.49 33.19 -11.06
CA ARG A 141 -8.68 33.55 -11.84
C ARG A 141 -8.40 33.59 -13.35
N ARG A 142 -7.36 34.31 -13.79
CA ARG A 142 -7.02 34.39 -15.23
C ARG A 142 -6.74 33.03 -15.86
N LEU A 143 -6.03 32.16 -15.14
CA LEU A 143 -5.73 30.82 -15.62
C LEU A 143 -6.97 29.91 -15.63
N ALA A 144 -7.87 30.02 -14.65
CA ALA A 144 -9.12 29.29 -14.64
C ALA A 144 -10.04 29.72 -15.81
N GLU A 145 -10.15 31.02 -16.10
CA GLU A 145 -10.88 31.53 -17.27
C GLU A 145 -10.26 31.00 -18.57
N ARG A 146 -8.93 31.10 -18.74
CA ARG A 146 -8.21 30.50 -19.88
C ARG A 146 -8.46 28.98 -20.00
N THR A 147 -8.52 28.27 -18.90
CA THR A 147 -8.80 26.83 -18.89
C THR A 147 -10.17 26.54 -19.53
N LEU A 148 -11.19 27.32 -19.18
CA LEU A 148 -12.55 27.14 -19.73
C LEU A 148 -12.61 27.40 -21.24
N ASP A 149 -11.80 28.32 -21.74
CA ASP A 149 -11.71 28.59 -23.20
C ASP A 149 -11.01 27.44 -23.94
N LEU A 150 -9.92 26.90 -23.36
CA LEU A 150 -9.11 25.83 -23.96
C LEU A 150 -9.81 24.48 -24.00
N ARG A 151 -10.57 24.13 -22.97
CA ARG A 151 -11.17 22.79 -22.80
C ARG A 151 -12.12 22.38 -23.91
N THR A 152 -12.81 23.34 -24.54
CA THR A 152 -13.77 23.07 -25.62
C THR A 152 -13.09 22.68 -26.93
N ILE A 153 -11.81 22.92 -27.06
CA ILE A 153 -11.06 22.74 -28.31
C ILE A 153 -10.17 21.49 -28.25
N GLN A 154 -9.72 21.06 -27.08
CA GLN A 154 -8.56 20.17 -26.98
C GLN A 154 -8.81 18.86 -26.23
N GLU A 155 -9.80 18.77 -25.34
CA GLU A 155 -10.03 17.57 -24.54
C GLU A 155 -10.94 16.60 -25.28
N GLN A 156 -10.40 15.45 -25.69
CA GLN A 156 -11.16 14.39 -26.35
C GLN A 156 -11.83 13.45 -25.34
N ASP A 157 -11.26 13.30 -24.13
CA ASP A 157 -11.84 12.51 -23.05
C ASP A 157 -12.87 13.34 -22.29
N GLU A 158 -14.13 12.91 -22.33
CA GLU A 158 -15.25 13.64 -21.75
C GLU A 158 -15.17 13.73 -20.24
N TYR A 159 -14.69 12.67 -19.55
CA TYR A 159 -14.52 12.70 -18.11
C TYR A 159 -13.53 13.80 -17.69
N TRP A 160 -12.35 13.84 -18.32
CA TRP A 160 -11.33 14.83 -18.00
C TRP A 160 -11.74 16.25 -18.37
N ARG A 161 -12.51 16.42 -19.44
CA ARG A 161 -13.10 17.70 -19.81
C ARG A 161 -14.01 18.25 -18.71
N LEU A 162 -14.88 17.39 -18.15
CA LEU A 162 -15.82 17.77 -17.09
C LEU A 162 -15.11 17.97 -15.74
N ALA A 163 -14.13 17.14 -15.40
CA ALA A 163 -13.31 17.29 -14.20
C ALA A 163 -12.52 18.61 -14.22
N THR A 164 -11.91 18.94 -15.37
CA THR A 164 -11.19 20.23 -15.58
C THR A 164 -12.15 21.42 -15.47
N GLU A 165 -13.37 21.30 -16.00
CA GLU A 165 -14.41 22.34 -15.84
C GLU A 165 -14.78 22.56 -14.40
N ALA A 166 -15.00 21.46 -13.65
CA ALA A 166 -15.36 21.53 -12.25
C ALA A 166 -14.26 22.19 -11.42
N GLU A 167 -12.99 21.83 -11.65
CA GLU A 167 -11.85 22.42 -10.95
C GLU A 167 -11.71 23.91 -11.24
N ALA A 168 -11.82 24.32 -12.52
CA ALA A 168 -11.78 25.73 -12.90
C ALA A 168 -12.95 26.53 -12.28
N ALA A 169 -14.15 25.94 -12.24
CA ALA A 169 -15.33 26.56 -11.61
C ALA A 169 -15.12 26.76 -10.10
N ILE A 170 -14.51 25.79 -9.39
CA ILE A 170 -14.15 25.94 -7.98
C ILE A 170 -13.17 27.11 -7.80
N VAL A 171 -12.12 27.19 -8.62
CA VAL A 171 -11.17 28.33 -8.56
C VAL A 171 -11.89 29.66 -8.78
N LEU A 172 -12.89 29.72 -9.63
CA LEU A 172 -13.70 30.92 -9.92
C LEU A 172 -14.80 31.22 -8.90
N ASP A 173 -14.95 30.39 -7.86
CA ASP A 173 -15.99 30.46 -6.83
C ASP A 173 -17.42 30.18 -7.35
N ASP A 174 -17.54 29.36 -8.39
CA ASP A 174 -18.81 28.92 -8.99
C ASP A 174 -19.12 27.47 -8.59
N ALA A 175 -19.65 27.29 -7.38
CA ALA A 175 -19.97 25.98 -6.82
C ALA A 175 -21.09 25.27 -7.59
N ASP A 176 -22.04 26.01 -8.16
CA ASP A 176 -23.17 25.40 -8.89
C ASP A 176 -22.70 24.79 -10.21
N ARG A 177 -21.84 25.49 -10.93
CA ARG A 177 -21.19 24.99 -12.15
C ARG A 177 -20.29 23.79 -11.85
N ALA A 178 -19.52 23.84 -10.76
CA ALA A 178 -18.70 22.73 -10.33
C ALA A 178 -19.53 21.47 -10.07
N ARG A 179 -20.63 21.59 -9.31
CA ARG A 179 -21.55 20.49 -9.05
C ARG A 179 -22.19 19.93 -10.32
N ALA A 180 -22.61 20.79 -11.25
CA ALA A 180 -23.20 20.37 -12.52
C ALA A 180 -22.20 19.56 -13.35
N ALA A 181 -20.96 20.03 -13.47
CA ALA A 181 -19.90 19.33 -14.18
C ALA A 181 -19.56 17.97 -13.53
N LEU A 182 -19.46 17.91 -12.19
CA LEU A 182 -19.19 16.66 -11.48
C LEU A 182 -20.33 15.64 -11.59
N ARG A 183 -21.60 16.07 -11.56
CA ARG A 183 -22.74 15.18 -11.81
C ARG A 183 -22.68 14.59 -13.22
N ALA A 184 -22.35 15.38 -14.22
CA ALA A 184 -22.14 14.87 -15.56
C ALA A 184 -20.96 13.90 -15.63
N ALA A 185 -19.82 14.22 -14.99
CA ALA A 185 -18.65 13.35 -14.93
C ALA A 185 -18.94 12.01 -14.23
N SER A 186 -19.82 12.02 -13.21
CA SER A 186 -20.15 10.80 -12.46
C SER A 186 -20.97 9.78 -13.27
N THR A 187 -21.58 10.17 -14.39
CA THR A 187 -22.34 9.27 -15.27
C THR A 187 -21.52 8.67 -16.39
N ILE A 188 -20.24 9.03 -16.52
CA ILE A 188 -19.39 8.52 -17.60
C ILE A 188 -19.01 7.06 -17.36
N GLU A 189 -19.20 6.23 -18.38
CA GLU A 189 -18.86 4.81 -18.39
C GLU A 189 -17.86 4.48 -19.53
N PRO A 190 -16.95 3.52 -19.34
CA PRO A 190 -16.71 2.76 -18.11
C PRO A 190 -16.10 3.63 -17.01
N VAL A 191 -16.37 3.28 -15.75
CA VAL A 191 -15.84 4.05 -14.61
C VAL A 191 -14.34 3.94 -14.51
N ASP A 192 -13.65 5.06 -14.53
CA ASP A 192 -12.23 5.16 -14.17
C ASP A 192 -12.09 5.54 -12.69
N PHE A 193 -11.95 4.53 -11.82
CA PHE A 193 -11.79 4.73 -10.38
C PHE A 193 -10.52 5.52 -10.04
N GLY A 194 -9.45 5.27 -10.79
CA GLY A 194 -8.19 5.97 -10.62
C GLY A 194 -8.28 7.46 -10.94
N ALA A 195 -8.98 7.81 -12.02
CA ALA A 195 -9.25 9.21 -12.39
C ALA A 195 -10.15 9.88 -11.35
N ARG A 196 -11.26 9.23 -10.96
CA ARG A 196 -12.18 9.77 -9.92
C ARG A 196 -11.45 10.02 -8.59
N ALA A 197 -10.62 9.08 -8.12
CA ALA A 197 -9.82 9.23 -6.90
C ALA A 197 -8.85 10.41 -6.99
N SER A 198 -8.17 10.56 -8.12
CA SER A 198 -7.24 11.68 -8.36
C SER A 198 -7.97 13.02 -8.35
N THR A 199 -9.12 13.10 -9.03
CA THR A 199 -9.97 14.30 -9.10
C THR A 199 -10.50 14.67 -7.71
N ARG A 200 -11.06 13.72 -6.95
CA ARG A 200 -11.57 13.98 -5.60
C ARG A 200 -10.51 14.56 -4.68
N ARG A 201 -9.33 13.93 -4.62
CA ARG A 201 -8.20 14.43 -3.80
C ARG A 201 -7.82 15.86 -4.16
N GLN A 202 -7.71 16.15 -5.45
CA GLN A 202 -7.40 17.49 -5.94
C GLN A 202 -8.47 18.50 -5.53
N LEU A 203 -9.74 18.20 -5.81
CA LEU A 203 -10.84 19.12 -5.57
C LEU A 203 -11.06 19.40 -4.08
N ARG A 204 -10.84 18.43 -3.17
CA ARG A 204 -10.89 18.69 -1.72
C ARG A 204 -9.93 19.80 -1.30
N VAL A 205 -8.71 19.78 -1.82
CA VAL A 205 -7.71 20.80 -1.51
C VAL A 205 -8.11 22.16 -2.09
N VAL A 206 -8.62 22.18 -3.32
CA VAL A 206 -9.02 23.42 -3.99
C VAL A 206 -10.28 24.01 -3.32
N CYS A 207 -11.27 23.17 -2.95
CA CYS A 207 -12.44 23.60 -2.17
C CYS A 207 -12.03 24.20 -0.83
N ALA A 208 -11.11 23.55 -0.10
CA ALA A 208 -10.60 24.07 1.17
C ALA A 208 -9.89 25.42 1.00
N ALA A 209 -9.08 25.58 -0.06
CA ALA A 209 -8.40 26.84 -0.36
C ALA A 209 -9.37 27.97 -0.75
N ARG A 210 -10.49 27.65 -1.39
CA ARG A 210 -11.54 28.59 -1.78
C ARG A 210 -12.56 28.86 -0.65
N GLY A 211 -12.62 28.00 0.38
CA GLY A 211 -13.66 28.06 1.43
C GLY A 211 -15.02 27.54 0.98
N LEU A 212 -15.04 26.66 -0.03
CA LEU A 212 -16.26 25.99 -0.50
C LEU A 212 -16.57 24.72 0.31
N PRO A 213 -17.83 24.23 0.28
CA PRO A 213 -18.24 23.02 0.99
C PRO A 213 -17.38 21.80 0.62
N PRO A 214 -16.94 21.01 1.62
CA PRO A 214 -16.05 19.85 1.41
C PRO A 214 -16.74 18.66 0.72
N ASP A 215 -18.07 18.66 0.63
CA ASP A 215 -18.90 17.61 0.00
C ASP A 215 -18.95 17.68 -1.53
N ILE A 216 -18.52 18.80 -2.13
CA ILE A 216 -18.54 18.96 -3.59
C ILE A 216 -17.81 17.81 -4.33
N PRO A 217 -16.60 17.40 -3.94
CA PRO A 217 -15.90 16.29 -4.59
C PRO A 217 -16.58 14.93 -4.42
N ASP A 218 -17.42 14.75 -3.39
CA ASP A 218 -18.07 13.48 -3.07
C ASP A 218 -19.19 13.12 -4.07
N ILE A 219 -19.57 14.07 -4.95
CA ILE A 219 -20.44 13.82 -6.11
C ILE A 219 -19.82 12.76 -7.05
N LEU A 220 -18.47 12.70 -7.14
CA LEU A 220 -17.76 11.63 -7.81
C LEU A 220 -17.72 10.39 -6.91
N ASN A 221 -18.82 9.71 -6.78
CA ASN A 221 -18.94 8.57 -5.90
C ASN A 221 -17.92 7.48 -6.24
N LEU A 222 -17.21 6.98 -5.23
CA LEU A 222 -16.31 5.85 -5.34
C LEU A 222 -16.85 4.71 -4.48
N PRO A 223 -16.78 3.46 -4.96
CA PRO A 223 -17.17 2.34 -4.14
C PRO A 223 -16.22 2.18 -2.96
N SER A 224 -16.78 1.73 -1.83
CA SER A 224 -16.01 1.45 -0.63
C SER A 224 -15.19 0.16 -0.74
N VAL A 225 -14.20 0.03 0.13
CA VAL A 225 -13.42 -1.19 0.31
C VAL A 225 -13.90 -1.89 1.59
N LEU A 226 -14.15 -3.19 1.50
CA LEU A 226 -14.66 -3.99 2.60
C LEU A 226 -13.61 -5.01 3.04
N HIS A 227 -13.31 -5.08 4.35
CA HIS A 227 -12.78 -6.29 4.95
C HIS A 227 -13.95 -7.09 5.51
N TYR A 228 -13.97 -8.41 5.31
CA TYR A 228 -15.01 -9.25 5.86
C TYR A 228 -14.43 -10.43 6.66
N CYS A 229 -15.11 -10.78 7.73
CA CYS A 229 -14.81 -11.95 8.55
C CYS A 229 -16.06 -12.46 9.27
N GLY A 230 -16.05 -13.71 9.72
CA GLY A 230 -17.16 -14.20 10.49
C GLY A 230 -16.94 -15.58 11.10
N HIS A 231 -17.93 -16.00 11.87
CA HIS A 231 -17.89 -17.30 12.50
C HIS A 231 -18.11 -18.44 11.51
N LEU A 232 -17.47 -19.57 11.79
CA LEU A 232 -17.80 -20.86 11.17
C LEU A 232 -19.26 -21.23 11.50
N ILE A 233 -20.13 -21.42 10.51
CA ILE A 233 -21.53 -21.84 10.67
C ILE A 233 -21.71 -23.13 9.87
N GLN A 234 -21.94 -24.26 10.54
CA GLN A 234 -21.91 -25.57 9.91
C GLN A 234 -23.28 -26.22 9.77
N ASP A 235 -24.11 -26.17 10.81
CA ASP A 235 -25.31 -27.03 10.92
C ASP A 235 -26.63 -26.25 11.16
N ASP A 236 -26.63 -24.93 11.25
CA ASP A 236 -27.81 -24.12 11.51
C ASP A 236 -28.30 -23.41 10.25
N VAL A 237 -29.15 -24.08 9.48
CA VAL A 237 -29.70 -23.55 8.21
C VAL A 237 -30.45 -22.23 8.43
N ARG A 238 -31.15 -22.03 9.53
CA ARG A 238 -31.87 -20.77 9.79
C ARG A 238 -30.91 -19.63 10.06
N ALA A 239 -29.86 -19.91 10.85
CA ALA A 239 -28.82 -18.90 11.07
C ALA A 239 -28.11 -18.52 9.77
N LEU A 240 -27.93 -19.45 8.84
CA LEU A 240 -27.34 -19.18 7.51
C LEU A 240 -28.24 -18.27 6.67
N ASP A 241 -29.56 -18.54 6.64
CA ASP A 241 -30.53 -17.72 5.90
C ASP A 241 -30.65 -16.31 6.49
N ASP A 242 -30.69 -16.19 7.83
CA ASP A 242 -30.73 -14.91 8.53
C ASP A 242 -29.47 -14.08 8.25
N VAL A 243 -28.28 -14.70 8.32
CA VAL A 243 -27.01 -14.03 7.98
C VAL A 243 -27.00 -13.57 6.52
N ALA A 244 -27.43 -14.42 5.58
CA ALA A 244 -27.48 -14.05 4.17
C ALA A 244 -28.43 -12.86 3.92
N ALA A 245 -29.57 -12.81 4.63
CA ALA A 245 -30.52 -11.70 4.53
C ALA A 245 -29.92 -10.39 5.07
N GLU A 246 -29.28 -10.42 6.24
CA GLU A 246 -28.66 -9.22 6.84
C GLU A 246 -27.45 -8.74 6.04
N VAL A 247 -26.61 -9.65 5.50
CA VAL A 247 -25.52 -9.28 4.58
C VAL A 247 -26.09 -8.65 3.32
N THR A 248 -27.17 -9.21 2.76
CA THR A 248 -27.83 -8.66 1.58
C THR A 248 -28.29 -7.23 1.84
N GLN A 249 -29.00 -7.00 2.95
CA GLN A 249 -29.42 -5.65 3.34
C GLN A 249 -28.23 -4.69 3.50
N PHE A 250 -27.17 -5.13 4.17
CA PHE A 250 -25.95 -4.32 4.35
C PHE A 250 -25.37 -3.90 2.99
N LEU A 251 -25.29 -4.83 2.03
CA LEU A 251 -24.73 -4.57 0.70
C LEU A 251 -25.65 -3.72 -0.18
N ASP A 252 -26.97 -3.83 -0.01
CA ASP A 252 -27.95 -3.01 -0.76
C ASP A 252 -27.93 -1.53 -0.34
N GLU A 253 -27.50 -1.24 0.89
CA GLU A 253 -27.36 0.11 1.43
C GLU A 253 -26.01 0.76 1.09
N ARG A 254 -25.07 0.01 0.53
CA ARG A 254 -23.66 0.42 0.32
C ARG A 254 -23.15 0.09 -1.07
N ALA A 255 -22.36 0.99 -1.62
CA ALA A 255 -21.67 0.76 -2.89
C ALA A 255 -20.28 0.13 -2.61
N VAL A 256 -20.24 -1.17 -2.29
CA VAL A 256 -18.98 -1.92 -2.14
C VAL A 256 -18.44 -2.30 -3.50
N GLY A 257 -17.18 -2.00 -3.79
CA GLY A 257 -16.53 -2.36 -5.06
C GLY A 257 -15.39 -3.35 -4.91
N PHE A 258 -14.78 -3.39 -3.74
CA PHE A 258 -13.59 -4.20 -3.46
C PHE A 258 -13.73 -4.86 -2.09
N ALA A 259 -13.39 -6.15 -1.99
CA ALA A 259 -13.49 -6.87 -0.73
C ALA A 259 -12.29 -7.78 -0.48
N TYR A 260 -11.89 -7.87 0.77
CA TYR A 260 -10.75 -8.66 1.25
C TYR A 260 -11.18 -9.55 2.41
N GLY A 261 -10.85 -10.82 2.37
CA GLY A 261 -11.17 -11.75 3.45
C GLY A 261 -10.70 -13.16 3.16
N SER A 262 -11.12 -14.11 4.00
CA SER A 262 -10.87 -15.53 3.82
C SER A 262 -12.11 -16.26 3.29
N LEU A 263 -12.08 -17.58 3.21
CA LEU A 263 -13.18 -18.42 2.72
C LEU A 263 -13.46 -19.61 3.66
N ALA A 264 -13.48 -19.40 4.96
CA ALA A 264 -13.89 -20.45 5.89
C ALA A 264 -15.39 -20.77 5.74
N SER A 265 -15.80 -22.02 6.03
CA SER A 265 -17.19 -22.45 5.95
C SER A 265 -18.10 -21.62 6.87
N GLY A 266 -19.24 -21.19 6.38
CA GLY A 266 -20.19 -20.35 7.11
C GLY A 266 -20.15 -18.89 6.63
N ALA A 267 -19.93 -17.95 7.53
CA ALA A 267 -20.08 -16.52 7.26
C ALA A 267 -19.17 -16.03 6.11
N ASP A 268 -17.91 -16.43 6.09
CA ASP A 268 -16.96 -15.93 5.07
C ASP A 268 -17.42 -16.30 3.65
N ILE A 269 -17.79 -17.58 3.42
CA ILE A 269 -18.27 -18.04 2.12
C ILE A 269 -19.59 -17.35 1.73
N ILE A 270 -20.56 -17.19 2.67
CA ILE A 270 -21.82 -16.50 2.41
C ILE A 270 -21.57 -15.06 1.97
N ILE A 271 -20.73 -14.34 2.69
CA ILE A 271 -20.39 -12.96 2.36
C ILE A 271 -19.71 -12.88 0.99
N ALA A 272 -18.74 -13.77 0.74
CA ALA A 272 -18.02 -13.81 -0.52
C ALA A 272 -18.94 -14.08 -1.72
N GLU A 273 -19.87 -15.04 -1.62
CA GLU A 273 -20.85 -15.32 -2.68
C GLU A 273 -21.73 -14.10 -2.99
N LEU A 274 -22.28 -13.45 -1.96
CA LEU A 274 -23.14 -12.27 -2.11
C LEU A 274 -22.41 -11.07 -2.71
N LEU A 275 -21.11 -10.91 -2.40
CA LEU A 275 -20.24 -9.91 -3.00
C LEU A 275 -19.96 -10.24 -4.48
N LEU A 276 -19.59 -11.48 -4.79
CA LEU A 276 -19.32 -11.95 -6.15
C LEU A 276 -20.55 -11.86 -7.06
N ASP A 277 -21.75 -12.15 -6.52
CA ASP A 277 -23.01 -12.04 -7.27
C ASP A 277 -23.36 -10.59 -7.64
N ARG A 278 -22.82 -9.62 -6.90
CA ARG A 278 -22.93 -8.18 -7.19
C ARG A 278 -21.80 -7.65 -8.08
N GLY A 279 -20.87 -8.51 -8.51
CA GLY A 279 -19.72 -8.11 -9.34
C GLY A 279 -18.63 -7.36 -8.55
N VAL A 280 -18.60 -7.50 -7.22
CA VAL A 280 -17.54 -6.95 -6.37
C VAL A 280 -16.22 -7.69 -6.62
N GLU A 281 -15.11 -6.97 -6.68
CA GLU A 281 -13.78 -7.55 -6.79
C GLU A 281 -13.36 -8.16 -5.44
N VAL A 282 -13.48 -9.48 -5.31
CA VAL A 282 -13.12 -10.21 -4.09
C VAL A 282 -11.68 -10.70 -4.16
N GLN A 283 -10.87 -10.28 -3.21
CA GLN A 283 -9.48 -10.70 -3.01
C GLN A 283 -9.44 -11.68 -1.85
N VAL A 284 -9.14 -12.93 -2.13
CA VAL A 284 -9.07 -13.99 -1.13
C VAL A 284 -7.66 -14.10 -0.58
N VAL A 285 -7.52 -14.07 0.76
CA VAL A 285 -6.26 -14.31 1.45
C VAL A 285 -6.43 -15.56 2.30
N LEU A 286 -5.58 -16.57 2.07
CA LEU A 286 -5.59 -17.83 2.81
C LEU A 286 -4.36 -17.91 3.73
N PRO A 287 -4.49 -18.46 4.94
CA PRO A 287 -3.40 -18.47 5.93
C PRO A 287 -2.22 -19.35 5.52
N PHE A 288 -2.48 -20.42 4.77
CA PHE A 288 -1.52 -21.42 4.31
C PHE A 288 -2.06 -22.15 3.07
N GLY A 289 -1.38 -23.19 2.60
CA GLY A 289 -1.70 -23.90 1.36
C GLY A 289 -3.16 -24.33 1.24
N LEU A 290 -3.72 -24.25 0.02
CA LEU A 290 -5.13 -24.45 -0.30
C LEU A 290 -5.69 -25.75 0.26
N ALA A 291 -5.01 -26.89 0.03
CA ALA A 291 -5.49 -28.21 0.44
C ALA A 291 -5.58 -28.35 1.97
N GLU A 292 -4.64 -27.77 2.70
CA GLU A 292 -4.66 -27.77 4.16
C GLU A 292 -5.75 -26.86 4.71
N PHE A 293 -5.93 -25.69 4.12
CA PHE A 293 -7.00 -24.77 4.50
C PHE A 293 -8.37 -25.40 4.28
N GLU A 294 -8.59 -26.02 3.12
CA GLU A 294 -9.83 -26.74 2.82
C GLU A 294 -10.08 -27.84 3.85
N ALA A 295 -9.06 -28.64 4.17
CA ALA A 295 -9.19 -29.73 5.14
C ALA A 295 -9.54 -29.27 6.57
N VAL A 296 -9.05 -28.10 6.99
CA VAL A 296 -9.22 -27.56 8.35
C VAL A 296 -10.47 -26.68 8.49
N SER A 297 -10.76 -25.85 7.49
CA SER A 297 -11.72 -24.75 7.60
C SER A 297 -12.97 -24.92 6.74
N VAL A 298 -13.01 -25.89 5.83
CA VAL A 298 -14.14 -26.08 4.90
C VAL A 298 -14.69 -27.51 4.96
N ALA A 299 -13.86 -28.53 4.74
CA ALA A 299 -14.28 -29.93 4.66
C ALA A 299 -15.03 -30.45 5.90
N PRO A 300 -14.71 -30.02 7.14
CA PRO A 300 -15.47 -30.43 8.32
C PRO A 300 -16.95 -30.03 8.29
N ALA A 301 -17.34 -29.02 7.49
CA ALA A 301 -18.72 -28.60 7.31
C ALA A 301 -19.48 -29.41 6.24
N GLY A 302 -18.79 -30.27 5.49
CA GLY A 302 -19.40 -31.18 4.51
C GLY A 302 -19.14 -30.78 3.04
N ALA A 303 -19.47 -31.70 2.13
CA ALA A 303 -19.18 -31.60 0.71
C ALA A 303 -19.86 -30.39 0.03
N GLU A 304 -21.02 -29.96 0.50
CA GLU A 304 -21.71 -28.79 -0.04
C GLU A 304 -20.87 -27.51 0.14
N TRP A 305 -20.24 -27.35 1.31
CA TRP A 305 -19.35 -26.21 1.56
C TRP A 305 -18.08 -26.25 0.72
N GLN A 306 -17.55 -27.45 0.42
CA GLN A 306 -16.42 -27.59 -0.48
C GLN A 306 -16.77 -27.11 -1.90
N VAL A 307 -17.96 -27.46 -2.42
CA VAL A 307 -18.45 -26.98 -3.72
C VAL A 307 -18.57 -25.45 -3.75
N ARG A 308 -19.16 -24.85 -2.71
CA ARG A 308 -19.30 -23.39 -2.59
C ARG A 308 -17.94 -22.70 -2.48
N PHE A 309 -17.02 -23.27 -1.71
CA PHE A 309 -15.65 -22.79 -1.58
C PHE A 309 -14.94 -22.71 -2.94
N HIS A 310 -14.93 -23.80 -3.70
CA HIS A 310 -14.30 -23.83 -5.01
C HIS A 310 -14.97 -22.86 -5.99
N HIS A 311 -16.30 -22.73 -5.93
CA HIS A 311 -17.02 -21.75 -6.75
C HIS A 311 -16.61 -20.30 -6.45
N CYS A 312 -16.40 -19.96 -5.16
CA CYS A 312 -15.88 -18.65 -4.78
C CYS A 312 -14.44 -18.44 -5.29
N LEU A 313 -13.57 -19.45 -5.16
CA LEU A 313 -12.19 -19.39 -5.64
C LEU A 313 -12.09 -19.14 -7.15
N GLU A 314 -12.91 -19.81 -7.94
CA GLU A 314 -12.96 -19.64 -9.40
C GLU A 314 -13.38 -18.23 -9.82
N ARG A 315 -14.22 -17.57 -9.03
CA ARG A 315 -14.76 -16.23 -9.31
C ARG A 315 -13.96 -15.11 -8.66
N ALA A 316 -13.13 -15.43 -7.67
CA ALA A 316 -12.32 -14.44 -6.97
C ALA A 316 -11.36 -13.72 -7.92
N THR A 317 -11.15 -12.44 -7.71
CA THR A 317 -10.22 -11.62 -8.51
C THR A 317 -8.78 -12.08 -8.32
N SER A 318 -8.42 -12.46 -7.09
CA SER A 318 -7.14 -13.10 -6.78
C SER A 318 -7.24 -14.01 -5.55
N VAL A 319 -6.33 -14.97 -5.48
CA VAL A 319 -6.12 -15.83 -4.31
C VAL A 319 -4.66 -15.74 -3.92
N THR A 320 -4.38 -15.32 -2.70
CA THR A 320 -3.04 -15.17 -2.15
C THR A 320 -2.90 -15.94 -0.84
N TYR A 321 -1.65 -16.23 -0.46
CA TYR A 321 -1.34 -16.97 0.77
C TYR A 321 -0.52 -16.09 1.71
N ALA A 322 -0.93 -16.02 2.99
CA ALA A 322 -0.22 -15.27 4.00
C ALA A 322 1.14 -15.91 4.34
N SER A 323 1.19 -17.23 4.36
CA SER A 323 2.42 -17.99 4.64
C SER A 323 2.49 -19.26 3.78
N ASP A 324 3.72 -19.67 3.47
CA ASP A 324 4.03 -20.99 2.88
C ASP A 324 4.22 -22.09 3.94
N SER A 325 4.03 -21.76 5.22
CA SER A 325 4.18 -22.70 6.32
C SER A 325 3.02 -23.68 6.37
N ALA A 326 3.31 -24.97 6.56
CA ALA A 326 2.27 -25.96 6.82
C ALA A 326 1.58 -25.67 8.15
N TYR A 327 0.28 -25.94 8.24
CA TYR A 327 -0.49 -25.81 9.48
C TYR A 327 -0.12 -26.91 10.47
N ALA A 328 0.35 -26.54 11.65
CA ALA A 328 0.74 -27.45 12.72
C ALA A 328 -0.16 -27.36 13.97
N GLY A 329 -1.38 -26.81 13.81
CA GLY A 329 -2.30 -26.56 14.92
C GLY A 329 -2.10 -25.19 15.58
N ASP A 330 -1.32 -24.32 14.99
CA ASP A 330 -1.02 -22.97 15.46
C ASP A 330 -2.02 -21.96 14.87
N ASP A 331 -2.99 -21.57 15.66
CA ASP A 331 -4.06 -20.66 15.25
C ASP A 331 -3.56 -19.22 14.93
N GLU A 332 -2.33 -18.86 15.31
CA GLU A 332 -1.68 -17.59 14.98
C GLU A 332 -1.63 -17.32 13.46
N LEU A 333 -1.55 -18.37 12.64
CA LEU A 333 -1.58 -18.24 11.17
C LEU A 333 -2.89 -17.62 10.65
N PHE A 334 -4.02 -17.92 11.30
CA PHE A 334 -5.31 -17.32 10.93
C PHE A 334 -5.36 -15.82 11.27
N THR A 335 -4.86 -15.45 12.45
CA THR A 335 -4.76 -14.03 12.84
C THR A 335 -3.81 -13.26 11.93
N TYR A 336 -2.68 -13.85 11.58
CA TYR A 336 -1.74 -13.28 10.63
C TYR A 336 -2.40 -13.05 9.27
N ASN A 337 -3.13 -14.04 8.76
CA ASN A 337 -3.91 -13.93 7.53
C ASN A 337 -4.92 -12.78 7.56
N SER A 338 -5.73 -12.71 8.61
CA SER A 338 -6.72 -11.63 8.78
C SER A 338 -6.06 -10.25 8.78
N ARG A 339 -4.93 -10.11 9.48
CA ARG A 339 -4.17 -8.84 9.53
C ARG A 339 -3.62 -8.43 8.16
N ILE A 340 -3.16 -9.39 7.35
CA ILE A 340 -2.73 -9.13 5.97
C ILE A 340 -3.91 -8.66 5.12
N ALA A 341 -5.05 -9.37 5.17
CA ALA A 341 -6.25 -8.99 4.43
C ALA A 341 -6.76 -7.59 4.82
N MET A 342 -6.77 -7.27 6.11
CA MET A 342 -7.10 -5.95 6.64
C MET A 342 -6.16 -4.86 6.10
N GLY A 343 -4.84 -5.09 6.17
CA GLY A 343 -3.85 -4.15 5.67
C GLY A 343 -3.96 -3.91 4.17
N HIS A 344 -4.25 -4.94 3.40
CA HIS A 344 -4.51 -4.79 1.96
C HIS A 344 -5.77 -3.98 1.68
N ALA A 345 -6.85 -4.19 2.45
CA ALA A 345 -8.07 -3.39 2.33
C ALA A 345 -7.80 -1.90 2.62
N ILE A 346 -7.06 -1.59 3.68
CA ILE A 346 -6.68 -0.22 4.04
C ILE A 346 -5.82 0.42 2.93
N ASN A 347 -4.78 -0.28 2.46
CA ASN A 347 -3.90 0.23 1.40
C ASN A 347 -4.68 0.48 0.10
N ARG A 348 -5.61 -0.42 -0.26
CA ARG A 348 -6.48 -0.23 -1.43
C ARG A 348 -7.33 1.03 -1.30
N ALA A 349 -7.94 1.25 -0.14
CA ALA A 349 -8.75 2.43 0.14
C ALA A 349 -7.93 3.73 0.06
N ILE A 350 -6.69 3.72 0.56
CA ILE A 350 -5.76 4.85 0.44
C ILE A 350 -5.47 5.17 -1.03
N TYR A 351 -5.19 4.17 -1.87
CA TYR A 351 -4.93 4.39 -3.30
C TYR A 351 -6.15 4.89 -4.07
N LEU A 352 -7.34 4.47 -3.66
CA LEU A 352 -8.61 4.85 -4.29
C LEU A 352 -9.24 6.12 -3.72
N ASP A 353 -8.70 6.69 -2.63
CA ASP A 353 -9.38 7.77 -1.89
C ASP A 353 -10.82 7.38 -1.49
N ALA A 354 -10.98 6.11 -1.11
CA ALA A 354 -12.24 5.49 -0.78
C ALA A 354 -12.37 5.23 0.71
N GLU A 355 -13.59 5.03 1.17
CA GLU A 355 -13.86 4.57 2.53
C GLU A 355 -13.51 3.10 2.68
N VAL A 356 -13.09 2.69 3.89
CA VAL A 356 -12.86 1.31 4.25
C VAL A 356 -13.60 0.96 5.53
N GLU A 357 -14.28 -0.17 5.52
CA GLU A 357 -15.03 -0.68 6.67
C GLU A 357 -14.87 -2.19 6.81
N GLN A 358 -15.25 -2.72 7.98
CA GLN A 358 -15.30 -4.14 8.23
C GLN A 358 -16.74 -4.63 8.41
N LEU A 359 -17.07 -5.74 7.75
CA LEU A 359 -18.28 -6.51 8.01
C LEU A 359 -17.90 -7.77 8.79
N ALA A 360 -18.47 -7.92 9.99
CA ALA A 360 -18.18 -9.05 10.87
C ALA A 360 -19.47 -9.78 11.29
N VAL A 361 -19.57 -11.07 11.00
CA VAL A 361 -20.64 -11.92 11.52
C VAL A 361 -20.15 -12.53 12.84
N TRP A 362 -20.65 -12.00 13.97
CA TRP A 362 -20.07 -12.24 15.29
C TRP A 362 -21.12 -12.37 16.41
N ASP A 363 -20.87 -13.28 17.35
CA ASP A 363 -21.74 -13.52 18.51
C ASP A 363 -21.52 -12.57 19.70
N GLY A 364 -20.68 -11.55 19.54
CA GLY A 364 -20.37 -10.56 20.56
C GLY A 364 -19.52 -11.06 21.73
N GLN A 365 -19.07 -12.34 21.70
CA GLN A 365 -18.27 -12.90 22.79
C GLN A 365 -16.78 -12.54 22.61
N PRO A 366 -16.04 -12.31 23.71
CA PRO A 366 -14.61 -12.01 23.64
C PRO A 366 -13.81 -13.18 23.04
N ALA A 367 -12.65 -12.86 22.46
CA ALA A 367 -11.73 -13.85 21.93
C ALA A 367 -11.29 -14.84 23.02
N ARG A 368 -11.28 -16.14 22.68
CA ARG A 368 -10.91 -17.24 23.60
C ARG A 368 -9.59 -17.91 23.22
N GLY A 369 -8.96 -17.44 22.14
CA GLY A 369 -7.70 -17.96 21.60
C GLY A 369 -6.94 -16.89 20.82
N ALA A 370 -5.92 -17.35 20.12
CA ALA A 370 -5.07 -16.49 19.30
C ALA A 370 -5.81 -15.95 18.06
N ALA A 371 -6.80 -16.68 17.54
CA ALA A 371 -7.54 -16.36 16.32
C ALA A 371 -9.05 -16.28 16.53
N GLY A 372 -9.74 -15.80 15.50
CA GLY A 372 -11.19 -15.78 15.36
C GLY A 372 -11.77 -14.38 15.27
N THR A 373 -13.05 -14.31 14.89
CA THR A 373 -13.77 -13.06 14.54
C THR A 373 -13.68 -11.99 15.63
N ALA A 374 -13.73 -12.36 16.91
CA ALA A 374 -13.57 -11.40 18.01
C ALA A 374 -12.20 -10.71 17.98
N ARG A 375 -11.12 -11.45 17.65
CA ARG A 375 -9.78 -10.91 17.52
C ARG A 375 -9.67 -10.00 16.30
N ASP A 376 -10.28 -10.40 15.21
CA ASP A 376 -10.30 -9.59 13.98
C ASP A 376 -11.01 -8.26 14.19
N VAL A 377 -12.16 -8.27 14.86
CA VAL A 377 -12.90 -7.06 15.24
C VAL A 377 -12.08 -6.17 16.18
N GLU A 378 -11.37 -6.75 17.14
CA GLU A 378 -10.51 -6.01 18.06
C GLU A 378 -9.36 -5.31 17.32
N VAL A 379 -8.64 -6.00 16.45
CA VAL A 379 -7.53 -5.46 15.64
C VAL A 379 -8.04 -4.34 14.74
N TRP A 380 -9.13 -4.58 14.01
CA TRP A 380 -9.70 -3.58 13.10
C TRP A 380 -10.13 -2.30 13.82
N ARG A 381 -10.82 -2.41 14.95
CA ARG A 381 -11.22 -1.24 15.75
C ARG A 381 -10.05 -0.45 16.29
N ARG A 382 -8.95 -1.13 16.68
CA ARG A 382 -7.71 -0.45 17.09
C ARG A 382 -7.07 0.36 15.96
N SER A 383 -7.21 -0.10 14.71
CA SER A 383 -6.73 0.68 13.57
C SER A 383 -7.58 1.91 13.24
N GLY A 384 -8.67 2.17 14.00
CA GLY A 384 -9.47 3.39 13.91
C GLY A 384 -10.58 3.34 12.85
N HIS A 385 -10.83 2.19 12.24
CA HIS A 385 -11.86 2.04 11.20
C HIS A 385 -13.18 1.50 11.72
N ALA A 386 -14.28 1.76 10.98
CA ALA A 386 -15.63 1.33 11.34
C ALA A 386 -15.80 -0.18 11.15
N THR A 387 -16.55 -0.81 12.08
CA THR A 387 -16.98 -2.21 11.99
C THR A 387 -18.50 -2.27 12.00
N HIS A 388 -19.10 -2.90 11.00
CA HIS A 388 -20.49 -3.32 11.03
C HIS A 388 -20.57 -4.76 11.52
N VAL A 389 -21.37 -5.00 12.57
CA VAL A 389 -21.52 -6.33 13.16
C VAL A 389 -22.90 -6.87 12.85
N ILE A 390 -22.96 -8.02 12.20
CA ILE A 390 -24.17 -8.85 12.10
C ILE A 390 -24.17 -9.82 13.29
N PRO A 391 -25.10 -9.66 14.25
CA PRO A 391 -25.12 -10.47 15.46
C PRO A 391 -25.67 -11.88 15.18
N ILE A 392 -25.03 -12.88 15.73
CA ILE A 392 -25.53 -14.26 15.73
C ILE A 392 -25.66 -14.79 17.17
N ALA A 393 -26.39 -15.87 17.35
CA ALA A 393 -26.53 -16.51 18.66
C ALA A 393 -25.16 -16.95 19.22
N PRO A 394 -24.93 -16.81 20.54
CA PRO A 394 -23.71 -17.26 21.19
C PRO A 394 -23.44 -18.75 20.96
N ARG A 395 -22.21 -19.10 20.66
CA ARG A 395 -21.80 -20.47 20.35
C ARG A 395 -21.11 -21.15 21.52
N PRO A 396 -21.25 -22.46 21.63
CA PRO A 396 -20.45 -23.21 22.60
C PRO A 396 -18.95 -23.02 22.30
N PRO A 397 -18.11 -22.91 23.33
CA PRO A 397 -16.69 -22.80 23.15
C PRO A 397 -16.14 -24.03 22.42
N LYS A 398 -15.38 -23.82 21.34
CA LYS A 398 -14.51 -24.86 20.79
C LYS A 398 -13.47 -25.19 21.84
N ALA A 399 -13.22 -26.47 22.06
CA ALA A 399 -12.13 -26.88 22.93
C ALA A 399 -10.81 -26.27 22.41
N PRO A 400 -9.96 -25.73 23.31
CA PRO A 400 -8.67 -25.22 22.86
C PRO A 400 -7.90 -26.34 22.17
N SER A 401 -7.33 -26.07 21.03
CA SER A 401 -6.34 -26.96 20.41
C SER A 401 -5.22 -27.19 21.43
N PRO A 402 -4.72 -28.41 21.60
CA PRO A 402 -3.58 -28.63 22.47
C PRO A 402 -2.44 -27.73 21.97
N ALA A 403 -1.88 -26.93 22.90
CA ALA A 403 -0.75 -26.08 22.57
C ALA A 403 0.37 -26.96 21.99
N SER A 404 0.77 -26.69 20.76
CA SER A 404 1.93 -27.34 20.15
C SER A 404 3.18 -26.87 20.89
N GLU A 405 4.07 -27.80 21.24
CA GLU A 405 5.40 -27.45 21.76
C GLU A 405 6.22 -26.62 20.75
N SER A 406 5.72 -26.51 19.51
CA SER A 406 6.31 -25.79 18.39
C SER A 406 5.42 -24.63 17.93
N ALA A 407 4.67 -23.99 18.83
CA ALA A 407 3.85 -22.84 18.46
C ALA A 407 4.72 -21.72 17.84
N ARG A 408 4.28 -21.22 16.69
CA ARG A 408 4.91 -20.06 16.03
C ARG A 408 4.27 -18.79 16.56
N GLU A 409 5.08 -17.74 16.69
CA GLU A 409 4.61 -16.39 16.97
C GLU A 409 4.78 -15.52 15.72
N ILE A 410 4.01 -14.46 15.58
CA ILE A 410 4.10 -13.55 14.44
C ILE A 410 5.03 -12.40 14.81
N ASP A 411 6.26 -12.49 14.35
CA ASP A 411 7.32 -11.56 14.69
C ASP A 411 7.78 -10.75 13.48
N ALA A 412 8.24 -9.53 13.74
CA ALA A 412 8.93 -8.70 12.76
C ALA A 412 10.44 -8.95 12.82
N ILE A 413 11.05 -9.16 11.66
CA ILE A 413 12.44 -9.60 11.51
C ILE A 413 13.19 -8.53 10.71
N LEU A 414 14.31 -8.08 11.25
CA LEU A 414 15.28 -7.24 10.55
C LEU A 414 16.54 -8.05 10.26
N PHE A 415 17.02 -7.96 9.02
CA PHE A 415 18.32 -8.48 8.63
C PHE A 415 19.12 -7.34 8.02
N THR A 416 20.34 -7.10 8.55
CA THR A 416 21.16 -5.97 8.14
C THR A 416 22.53 -6.43 7.66
N ASP A 417 23.14 -5.66 6.77
CA ASP A 417 24.51 -5.84 6.32
C ASP A 417 25.19 -4.46 6.15
N LEU A 418 26.42 -4.35 6.60
CA LEU A 418 27.20 -3.11 6.50
C LEU A 418 28.16 -3.19 5.32
N GLN A 419 27.90 -2.43 4.27
CA GLN A 419 28.80 -2.32 3.14
C GLN A 419 30.13 -1.72 3.55
N GLY A 420 31.22 -2.23 2.98
CA GLY A 420 32.58 -1.76 3.26
C GLY A 420 33.32 -2.51 4.37
N PHE A 421 32.61 -3.36 5.15
CA PHE A 421 33.21 -4.13 6.25
C PHE A 421 34.40 -4.99 5.79
N SER A 422 34.28 -5.69 4.66
CA SER A 422 35.35 -6.52 4.11
C SER A 422 36.63 -5.75 3.72
N GLY A 423 36.56 -4.43 3.62
CA GLY A 423 37.70 -3.54 3.38
C GLY A 423 38.41 -3.08 4.67
N LEU A 424 37.86 -3.44 5.85
CA LEU A 424 38.48 -3.10 7.13
C LEU A 424 39.75 -3.94 7.35
N ARG A 425 40.79 -3.28 7.86
CA ARG A 425 42.04 -3.92 8.33
C ARG A 425 42.00 -4.01 9.86
N ASP A 426 42.88 -4.84 10.44
CA ASP A 426 42.92 -5.09 11.89
C ASP A 426 42.96 -3.80 12.72
N GLU A 427 43.66 -2.79 12.26
CA GLU A 427 43.78 -1.47 12.90
C GLU A 427 42.46 -0.70 12.98
N HIS A 428 41.50 -0.99 12.09
CA HIS A 428 40.19 -0.33 12.06
C HIS A 428 39.18 -0.93 13.05
N PHE A 429 39.31 -2.23 13.42
CA PHE A 429 38.31 -2.91 14.25
C PHE A 429 38.04 -2.26 15.60
N PRO A 430 39.04 -1.75 16.35
CA PRO A 430 38.74 -1.09 17.63
C PRO A 430 37.85 0.14 17.48
N VAL A 431 38.08 0.93 16.43
CA VAL A 431 37.25 2.11 16.12
C VAL A 431 35.88 1.68 15.60
N TYR A 432 35.82 0.69 14.71
CA TYR A 432 34.58 0.11 14.20
C TYR A 432 33.68 -0.38 15.35
N VAL A 433 34.21 -1.16 16.28
CA VAL A 433 33.42 -1.68 17.41
C VAL A 433 32.89 -0.55 18.27
N ARG A 434 33.73 0.46 18.57
CA ARG A 434 33.34 1.58 19.43
C ARG A 434 32.32 2.51 18.77
N GLU A 435 32.58 2.94 17.54
CA GLU A 435 31.77 3.96 16.88
C GLU A 435 30.56 3.35 16.15
N VAL A 436 30.75 2.32 15.32
CA VAL A 436 29.70 1.74 14.50
C VAL A 436 28.83 0.78 15.31
N LEU A 437 29.41 -0.31 15.84
CA LEU A 437 28.63 -1.25 16.63
C LEU A 437 28.08 -0.62 17.91
N GLY A 438 28.85 0.29 18.54
CA GLY A 438 28.36 1.05 19.69
C GLY A 438 27.18 1.96 19.37
N ALA A 439 27.13 2.59 18.17
CA ALA A 439 25.98 3.36 17.71
C ALA A 439 24.76 2.47 17.48
N LEU A 440 24.91 1.33 16.79
CA LEU A 440 23.84 0.37 16.53
C LEU A 440 23.32 -0.27 17.82
N ALA A 441 24.18 -0.61 18.77
CA ALA A 441 23.78 -1.14 20.07
C ALA A 441 22.91 -0.14 20.85
N ARG A 442 23.26 1.16 20.82
CA ARG A 442 22.41 2.22 21.42
C ARG A 442 21.05 2.35 20.72
N VAL A 443 20.98 2.10 19.40
CA VAL A 443 19.69 2.04 18.69
C VAL A 443 18.87 0.87 19.20
N LEU A 444 19.40 -0.34 19.21
CA LEU A 444 18.70 -1.53 19.71
C LEU A 444 18.22 -1.35 21.16
N ASP A 445 19.04 -0.73 22.02
CA ASP A 445 18.69 -0.49 23.43
C ASP A 445 17.51 0.48 23.59
N ARG A 446 17.36 1.46 22.69
CA ARG A 446 16.17 2.35 22.69
C ARG A 446 14.87 1.63 22.32
N HIS A 447 14.97 0.52 21.59
CA HIS A 447 13.83 -0.30 21.19
C HIS A 447 13.69 -1.60 21.99
N ARG A 448 14.35 -1.68 23.14
CA ARG A 448 14.46 -2.89 23.98
C ARG A 448 13.11 -3.48 24.39
N ASP A 449 12.11 -2.64 24.65
CA ASP A 449 10.79 -3.10 25.15
C ASP A 449 10.05 -4.00 24.17
N ALA A 450 10.27 -3.82 22.86
CA ALA A 450 9.69 -4.64 21.80
C ALA A 450 10.69 -5.62 21.17
N LEU A 451 11.97 -5.53 21.52
CA LEU A 451 13.04 -6.38 21.00
C LEU A 451 13.02 -7.74 21.71
N LEU A 452 12.64 -8.79 21.00
CA LEU A 452 12.59 -10.17 21.50
C LEU A 452 13.97 -10.79 21.58
N GLY A 453 14.84 -10.49 20.60
CA GLY A 453 16.22 -10.93 20.59
C GLY A 453 16.98 -10.44 19.37
N TYR A 454 18.29 -10.55 19.44
CA TYR A 454 19.18 -10.21 18.33
C TYR A 454 20.44 -11.08 18.31
N ASN A 455 21.06 -11.16 17.16
CA ASN A 455 22.40 -11.73 16.99
C ASN A 455 23.22 -10.86 16.04
N SER A 456 24.53 -10.81 16.24
CA SER A 456 25.44 -10.05 15.39
C SER A 456 26.62 -10.89 14.94
N TRP A 457 27.01 -10.77 13.66
CA TRP A 457 28.12 -11.49 13.04
C TRP A 457 29.07 -10.52 12.34
N GLY A 458 29.65 -9.61 13.09
CA GLY A 458 30.57 -8.62 12.55
C GLY A 458 29.85 -7.44 11.87
N ASP A 459 29.48 -7.58 10.63
CA ASP A 459 28.78 -6.59 9.79
C ASP A 459 27.27 -6.78 9.72
N ALA A 460 26.79 -7.97 10.03
CA ALA A 460 25.38 -8.33 9.96
C ALA A 460 24.71 -8.35 11.35
N ILE A 461 23.49 -7.88 11.43
CA ILE A 461 22.62 -8.00 12.61
C ILE A 461 21.31 -8.63 12.18
N LEU A 462 20.93 -9.70 12.88
CA LEU A 462 19.56 -10.20 12.93
C LEU A 462 18.90 -9.62 14.18
N ALA A 463 17.73 -8.98 14.05
CA ALA A 463 16.93 -8.53 15.18
C ALA A 463 15.47 -8.96 15.00
N VAL A 464 14.84 -9.43 16.07
CA VAL A 464 13.45 -9.93 16.07
C VAL A 464 12.63 -9.09 17.05
N PHE A 465 11.48 -8.61 16.60
CA PHE A 465 10.61 -7.69 17.33
C PHE A 465 9.20 -8.24 17.44
N ALA A 466 8.53 -7.94 18.54
CA ALA A 466 7.13 -8.31 18.77
C ALA A 466 6.13 -7.58 17.88
N ASP A 467 6.51 -6.44 17.27
CA ASP A 467 5.64 -5.64 16.42
C ASP A 467 6.39 -4.94 15.27
N VAL A 468 5.65 -4.68 14.18
CA VAL A 468 6.18 -4.09 12.95
C VAL A 468 6.59 -2.61 13.11
N THR A 469 5.92 -1.86 13.99
CA THR A 469 6.19 -0.43 14.19
C THR A 469 7.53 -0.22 14.86
N SER A 470 7.81 -0.99 15.90
CA SER A 470 9.10 -0.96 16.61
C SER A 470 10.23 -1.41 15.71
N ALA A 471 10.03 -2.48 14.92
CA ALA A 471 11.00 -2.94 13.93
C ALA A 471 11.28 -1.87 12.87
N ALA A 472 10.24 -1.25 12.31
CA ALA A 472 10.35 -0.20 11.29
C ALA A 472 11.12 1.02 11.81
N ARG A 473 10.78 1.50 13.01
CA ARG A 473 11.49 2.61 13.66
C ARG A 473 12.96 2.27 13.94
N CYS A 474 13.22 1.08 14.47
CA CYS A 474 14.59 0.64 14.72
C CYS A 474 15.41 0.60 13.43
N ALA A 475 14.86 0.07 12.33
CA ALA A 475 15.53 0.03 11.02
C ALA A 475 15.87 1.43 10.50
N LEU A 476 14.94 2.37 10.55
CA LEU A 476 15.17 3.76 10.15
C LEU A 476 16.15 4.49 11.07
N ASP A 477 16.07 4.25 12.37
CA ASP A 477 17.02 4.82 13.35
C ASP A 477 18.45 4.27 13.15
N MET A 478 18.59 2.99 12.76
CA MET A 478 19.90 2.40 12.41
C MET A 478 20.50 3.11 11.19
N GLN A 479 19.72 3.34 10.13
CA GLN A 479 20.16 4.10 8.96
C GLN A 479 20.63 5.51 9.35
N GLN A 480 19.84 6.21 10.17
CA GLN A 480 20.22 7.54 10.63
C GLN A 480 21.48 7.52 11.52
N ALA A 481 21.65 6.50 12.35
CA ALA A 481 22.81 6.38 13.23
C ALA A 481 24.10 6.19 12.41
N ILE A 482 24.07 5.34 11.37
CA ILE A 482 25.20 5.15 10.45
C ILE A 482 25.50 6.43 9.68
N GLY A 483 24.49 7.11 9.14
CA GLY A 483 24.67 8.37 8.40
C GLY A 483 25.19 9.54 9.22
N ARG A 484 25.18 9.44 10.55
CA ARG A 484 25.74 10.46 11.47
C ARG A 484 27.17 10.20 11.92
N ILE A 485 27.73 9.05 11.58
CA ILE A 485 29.13 8.74 11.93
C ILE A 485 30.05 9.59 11.06
N ASP A 486 30.83 10.47 11.70
CA ASP A 486 31.83 11.25 11.01
C ASP A 486 33.06 10.37 10.69
N THR A 487 33.16 9.94 9.44
CA THR A 487 34.22 9.07 8.97
C THR A 487 35.56 9.82 8.76
N THR A 488 35.55 11.16 8.75
CA THR A 488 36.79 11.95 8.59
C THR A 488 37.65 11.95 9.82
N ASP A 489 37.04 11.88 11.02
CA ASP A 489 37.74 11.84 12.31
C ASP A 489 38.05 10.42 12.79
N THR A 490 37.47 9.38 12.16
CA THR A 490 37.50 8.01 12.68
C THR A 490 38.51 7.09 12.00
N GLU A 491 39.23 7.53 10.97
CA GLU A 491 40.13 6.69 10.14
C GLU A 491 39.44 5.45 9.54
N LEU A 492 38.09 5.40 9.54
CA LEU A 492 37.30 4.35 8.89
C LEU A 492 37.15 4.64 7.39
N PRO A 493 36.99 3.61 6.54
CA PRO A 493 36.67 3.79 5.14
C PRO A 493 35.42 4.65 4.96
N LEU A 494 35.46 5.62 4.03
CA LEU A 494 34.41 6.63 3.81
C LEU A 494 33.07 6.06 3.35
N ASP A 495 33.02 4.81 2.89
CA ASP A 495 31.85 4.21 2.22
C ASP A 495 31.05 3.24 3.12
N LEU A 496 31.12 3.42 4.44
CA LEU A 496 30.29 2.63 5.35
C LEU A 496 28.82 3.02 5.21
N ALA A 497 28.03 2.10 4.71
CA ALA A 497 26.59 2.27 4.57
C ALA A 497 25.86 0.95 4.82
N MET A 498 24.64 1.00 5.32
CA MET A 498 23.89 -0.17 5.73
C MET A 498 22.77 -0.50 4.74
N ARG A 499 22.54 -1.79 4.51
CA ARG A 499 21.35 -2.33 3.87
C ARG A 499 20.50 -3.02 4.91
N ILE A 500 19.19 -2.84 4.89
CA ILE A 500 18.28 -3.49 5.83
C ILE A 500 17.13 -4.11 5.07
N GLY A 501 16.99 -5.43 5.19
CA GLY A 501 15.82 -6.18 4.75
C GLY A 501 14.91 -6.47 5.93
N ALA A 502 13.60 -6.23 5.81
CA ALA A 502 12.65 -6.53 6.87
C ALA A 502 11.47 -7.36 6.36
N HIS A 503 11.00 -8.23 7.23
CA HIS A 503 9.86 -9.10 6.99
C HIS A 503 9.07 -9.29 8.29
N VAL A 504 7.83 -9.75 8.20
CA VAL A 504 7.00 -10.19 9.33
C VAL A 504 6.36 -11.51 8.97
N GLY A 505 6.30 -12.42 9.92
CA GLY A 505 5.68 -13.72 9.70
C GLY A 505 5.87 -14.70 10.85
N PRO A 506 5.41 -15.96 10.68
CA PRO A 506 5.45 -16.98 11.72
C PRO A 506 6.88 -17.45 12.01
N VAL A 507 7.31 -17.29 13.25
CA VAL A 507 8.65 -17.63 13.76
C VAL A 507 8.57 -18.66 14.87
N LEU A 508 9.44 -19.65 14.85
CA LEU A 508 9.59 -20.63 15.94
C LEU A 508 10.55 -20.08 17.00
N HIS A 509 10.13 -20.07 18.25
CA HIS A 509 10.95 -19.74 19.39
C HIS A 509 11.44 -21.03 20.05
N LEU A 510 12.71 -21.37 19.85
CA LEU A 510 13.31 -22.62 20.30
C LEU A 510 14.50 -22.38 21.22
N ARG A 511 14.78 -23.30 22.14
CA ARG A 511 16.03 -23.28 22.91
C ARG A 511 17.15 -23.97 22.14
N GLU A 512 18.20 -23.22 21.88
CA GLU A 512 19.38 -23.72 21.20
C GLU A 512 20.21 -24.55 22.20
N PRO A 513 20.58 -25.83 21.86
CA PRO A 513 21.14 -26.75 22.84
C PRO A 513 22.61 -26.47 23.22
N PHE A 514 23.35 -25.68 22.43
CA PHE A 514 24.77 -25.41 22.72
C PHE A 514 24.97 -24.34 23.80
N LYS A 515 24.11 -23.31 23.83
CA LYS A 515 24.22 -22.18 24.78
C LYS A 515 23.04 -22.10 25.75
N ASP A 516 22.00 -22.94 25.54
CA ASP A 516 20.72 -22.88 26.26
C ASP A 516 20.03 -21.51 26.17
N GLU A 517 20.22 -20.82 25.04
CA GLU A 517 19.62 -19.53 24.74
C GLU A 517 18.37 -19.68 23.88
N LEU A 518 17.45 -18.70 23.96
CA LEU A 518 16.30 -18.61 23.06
C LEU A 518 16.80 -18.16 21.68
N VAL A 519 16.45 -18.91 20.65
CA VAL A 519 16.78 -18.62 19.25
C VAL A 519 15.55 -18.69 18.37
N TYR A 520 15.61 -17.97 17.27
CA TYR A 520 14.50 -17.79 16.34
C TYR A 520 14.78 -18.59 15.07
N TRP A 521 13.78 -19.39 14.65
CA TRP A 521 13.91 -20.26 13.49
C TRP A 521 12.67 -20.15 12.60
N GLY A 522 12.84 -20.42 11.32
CA GLY A 522 11.73 -20.52 10.38
C GLY A 522 12.10 -20.02 8.98
N ARG A 523 11.18 -20.30 8.05
CA ARG A 523 11.32 -19.87 6.65
C ARG A 523 11.32 -18.34 6.52
N GLU A 524 10.60 -17.65 7.40
CA GLU A 524 10.46 -16.20 7.36
C GLU A 524 11.77 -15.47 7.74
N LEU A 525 12.61 -16.08 8.60
CA LEU A 525 13.97 -15.57 8.82
C LEU A 525 14.82 -15.70 7.54
N THR A 526 14.69 -16.83 6.84
CA THR A 526 15.37 -17.03 5.57
C THR A 526 14.92 -16.00 4.54
N ARG A 527 13.61 -15.70 4.48
CA ARG A 527 13.05 -14.66 3.59
C ARG A 527 13.66 -13.30 3.89
N ALA A 528 13.69 -12.86 5.15
CA ALA A 528 14.32 -11.60 5.55
C ALA A 528 15.81 -11.54 5.13
N ALA A 529 16.57 -12.62 5.37
CA ALA A 529 17.97 -12.74 4.96
C ALA A 529 18.16 -12.76 3.42
N ARG A 530 17.12 -13.05 2.63
CA ARG A 530 17.16 -12.99 1.16
C ARG A 530 16.78 -11.64 0.59
N ILE A 531 16.11 -10.82 1.36
CA ILE A 531 15.73 -9.45 0.99
C ILE A 531 16.92 -8.53 1.11
N GLU A 532 17.68 -8.62 2.21
CA GLU A 532 18.79 -7.72 2.51
C GLU A 532 19.77 -7.57 1.32
N PRO A 533 20.28 -8.62 0.65
CA PRO A 533 21.23 -8.46 -0.45
C PRO A 533 20.65 -7.79 -1.72
N ARG A 534 19.32 -7.69 -1.81
CA ARG A 534 18.62 -6.99 -2.89
C ARG A 534 18.24 -5.56 -2.54
N THR A 535 18.40 -5.20 -1.26
CA THR A 535 18.15 -3.84 -0.78
C THR A 535 19.30 -2.93 -1.22
N PRO A 536 19.02 -1.78 -1.83
CA PRO A 536 20.05 -0.79 -2.12
C PRO A 536 20.72 -0.28 -0.83
N VAL A 537 21.97 0.09 -0.97
CA VAL A 537 22.74 0.66 0.14
C VAL A 537 22.09 1.95 0.64
N GLY A 538 22.02 2.10 1.96
CA GLY A 538 21.34 3.24 2.59
C GLY A 538 19.83 3.11 2.68
N GLU A 539 19.26 1.99 2.24
CA GLU A 539 17.81 1.78 2.18
C GLU A 539 17.32 0.71 3.16
N VAL A 540 16.01 0.78 3.44
CA VAL A 540 15.29 -0.25 4.20
C VAL A 540 14.17 -0.79 3.30
N TYR A 541 14.28 -2.05 2.88
CA TYR A 541 13.25 -2.73 2.10
C TYR A 541 12.43 -3.65 2.99
N VAL A 542 11.11 -3.64 2.78
CA VAL A 542 10.17 -4.48 3.53
C VAL A 542 9.23 -5.21 2.58
N THR A 543 8.74 -6.37 3.01
CA THR A 543 7.78 -7.16 2.24
C THR A 543 6.37 -6.56 2.25
N ASN A 544 5.54 -7.04 1.34
CA ASN A 544 4.12 -6.73 1.29
C ASN A 544 3.38 -7.05 2.60
N ALA A 545 3.71 -8.18 3.25
CA ALA A 545 3.15 -8.53 4.55
C ALA A 545 3.50 -7.50 5.64
N PHE A 546 4.77 -7.03 5.65
CA PHE A 546 5.20 -5.98 6.58
C PHE A 546 4.45 -4.67 6.34
N ALA A 547 4.33 -4.25 5.07
CA ALA A 547 3.60 -3.05 4.69
C ALA A 547 2.10 -3.14 5.03
N ALA A 548 1.49 -4.32 4.87
CA ALA A 548 0.10 -4.57 5.23
C ALA A 548 -0.12 -4.45 6.75
N LEU A 549 0.74 -5.06 7.58
CA LEU A 549 0.60 -4.95 9.03
C LEU A 549 0.88 -3.52 9.53
N LEU A 550 1.82 -2.80 8.90
CA LEU A 550 2.09 -1.41 9.27
C LEU A 550 0.92 -0.47 8.95
N ALA A 551 0.12 -0.77 7.92
CA ALA A 551 -1.08 -0.02 7.58
C ALA A 551 -2.17 -0.09 8.68
N LEU A 552 -2.13 -1.11 9.56
CA LEU A 552 -3.02 -1.25 10.72
C LEU A 552 -2.64 -0.35 11.90
N GLU A 553 -1.48 0.32 11.85
CA GLU A 553 -0.92 1.11 12.94
C GLU A 553 -1.11 2.62 12.68
N PRO A 554 -2.26 3.19 13.05
CA PRO A 554 -2.57 4.57 12.73
C PRO A 554 -1.58 5.53 13.40
N GLY A 555 -1.12 6.53 12.64
CA GLY A 555 -0.23 7.56 13.18
C GLY A 555 1.18 7.09 13.53
N CYS A 556 1.63 5.94 13.02
CA CYS A 556 2.99 5.45 13.25
C CYS A 556 4.08 6.40 12.71
N GLY A 557 3.74 7.34 11.82
CA GLY A 557 4.66 8.32 11.22
C GLY A 557 5.65 7.69 10.22
N ILE A 558 5.32 6.51 9.69
CA ILE A 558 6.13 5.79 8.71
C ILE A 558 5.26 5.49 7.49
N ARG A 559 5.84 5.63 6.29
CA ARG A 559 5.20 5.27 5.03
C ARG A 559 5.98 4.18 4.31
N CYS A 560 5.26 3.36 3.57
CA CYS A 560 5.79 2.34 2.68
C CYS A 560 5.65 2.80 1.24
N GLU A 561 6.78 2.94 0.53
CA GLU A 561 6.83 3.33 -0.88
C GLU A 561 7.09 2.09 -1.73
N TYR A 562 6.20 1.79 -2.67
CA TYR A 562 6.34 0.62 -3.52
C TYR A 562 7.57 0.72 -4.42
N VAL A 563 8.33 -0.37 -4.52
CA VAL A 563 9.54 -0.45 -5.35
C VAL A 563 9.48 -1.52 -6.45
N GLY A 564 8.37 -2.24 -6.53
CA GLY A 564 8.13 -3.26 -7.55
C GLY A 564 8.26 -4.70 -7.04
N GLN A 565 8.14 -5.63 -7.98
CA GLN A 565 8.41 -7.05 -7.75
C GLN A 565 9.93 -7.26 -7.73
N VAL A 566 10.46 -7.74 -6.62
CA VAL A 566 11.90 -7.98 -6.45
C VAL A 566 12.15 -9.47 -6.31
N THR A 567 12.96 -10.02 -7.20
CA THR A 567 13.47 -11.38 -7.05
C THR A 567 14.51 -11.39 -5.94
N THR A 568 14.22 -12.10 -4.87
CA THR A 568 15.08 -12.18 -3.69
C THR A 568 16.38 -12.94 -3.98
N ALA A 569 17.38 -12.81 -3.11
CA ALA A 569 18.69 -13.39 -3.35
C ALA A 569 18.63 -14.92 -3.55
N LYS A 570 19.47 -15.45 -4.47
CA LYS A 570 19.53 -16.86 -4.88
C LYS A 570 18.23 -17.36 -5.53
N ASP A 571 17.50 -16.44 -6.19
CA ASP A 571 16.24 -16.73 -6.90
C ASP A 571 15.24 -17.52 -6.02
N PHE A 572 15.17 -17.13 -4.72
CA PHE A 572 14.35 -17.83 -3.75
C PHE A 572 12.84 -17.62 -4.03
N GLU A 573 12.45 -16.37 -4.31
CA GLU A 573 11.08 -15.98 -4.69
C GLU A 573 11.08 -14.58 -5.30
N THR A 574 10.01 -14.23 -6.02
CA THR A 574 9.75 -12.86 -6.47
C THR A 574 8.54 -12.32 -5.71
N ILE A 575 8.72 -11.23 -4.99
CA ILE A 575 7.69 -10.66 -4.09
C ILE A 575 7.58 -9.14 -4.22
N PRO A 576 6.39 -8.58 -3.96
CA PRO A 576 6.20 -7.14 -3.87
C PRO A 576 7.01 -6.57 -2.70
N MET A 577 7.81 -5.57 -2.97
CA MET A 577 8.66 -4.92 -1.97
C MET A 577 8.33 -3.44 -1.84
N TYR A 578 8.60 -2.92 -0.65
CA TYR A 578 8.40 -1.51 -0.31
C TYR A 578 9.65 -0.96 0.37
N ARG A 579 9.88 0.33 0.17
CA ARG A 579 10.90 1.11 0.87
C ARG A 579 10.27 1.84 2.05
N LEU A 580 10.87 1.76 3.23
CA LEU A 580 10.43 2.53 4.41
C LEU A 580 10.97 3.96 4.38
N ARG A 581 10.11 4.91 4.77
CA ARG A 581 10.48 6.30 5.04
C ARG A 581 9.70 6.83 6.24
N TYR A 582 10.26 7.81 6.94
CA TYR A 582 9.43 8.64 7.81
C TYR A 582 8.44 9.44 6.96
N ALA A 583 7.20 9.61 7.48
CA ALA A 583 6.11 10.27 6.78
C ALA A 583 6.30 11.80 6.73
#